data_e3e87d46ad4333cd16f70a5a72d0d492
#
_entry.id   e3e87d46ad4333cd16f70a5a72d0d492
#
_cell.length_a   1.000
_cell.length_b   1.000
_cell.length_c   1.000
_cell.angle_alpha   90.00
_cell.angle_beta   90.00
_cell.angle_gamma   90.00
#
_symmetry.space_group_name_H-M   'P 1'
#
loop_
_entity.id
_entity.type
_entity.pdbx_description
1 polymer ?
#
loop_
_entity_poly.entity_id
_entity_poly.type
_entity_poly.pdbx_seq_one_letter_code
_entity_poly.pdbx_strand_id
1 'polypeptide(L)'
;AHFHTMRVAQPAAKYYHTKFLRDLCDIWDLRGSGMTNMHGSTGDIVLLGTQTPQLEEIFHDLTHKLNVDLGGSGSNLRTPEACLGQSRCEYACYNTQDMCYQLTQDYQDELHRPAFPYKFKFKFDGCPNGCVCAMARSDFAVVGTWKDDIKIDQDAVKAYVGGEFKPNAGAHAGRDWGKFDIQKEVIDLCPSKCMSWDGNKLSIKTADCVRCMHCINTMPRALHIGDERGASILVGAKAPVVDGAQMGSLLVPFISCEAPYDEIKEVIEKIWDWWMEEGKNRERVGETMKRLSFQKLLEVTDTEAAPYHVTAPRSNPYIFFKEEEVPGGWTRDLAEFRKRHQR
;
A
#
# COMPACT_ATOMS: atom_id res chain seq x y z
N ALA A 1 1.98 36.92 5.55
CA ALA A 1 3.22 36.14 5.54
C ALA A 1 3.02 34.93 4.62
N HIS A 2 3.86 34.80 3.64
CA HIS A 2 3.82 33.69 2.70
C HIS A 2 4.52 32.49 3.38
N PHE A 3 3.75 31.48 3.72
CA PHE A 3 4.26 30.23 4.26
C PHE A 3 4.14 29.16 3.16
N HIS A 4 5.26 28.78 2.57
CA HIS A 4 5.31 27.75 1.55
C HIS A 4 5.82 26.44 2.09
N THR A 5 5.30 25.36 1.53
CA THR A 5 5.77 24.00 1.76
C THR A 5 6.33 23.47 0.45
N MET A 6 7.55 22.99 0.46
CA MET A 6 8.15 22.32 -0.69
C MET A 6 8.18 20.81 -0.47
N ARG A 7 8.08 20.07 -1.54
CA ARG A 7 8.19 18.60 -1.53
C ARG A 7 9.39 18.20 -2.34
N VAL A 8 10.19 17.34 -1.79
CA VAL A 8 11.38 16.81 -2.43
C VAL A 8 11.08 15.36 -2.81
N ALA A 9 11.22 15.03 -4.10
CA ALA A 9 11.10 13.67 -4.58
C ALA A 9 12.22 12.82 -3.96
N GLN A 10 11.88 11.62 -3.54
CA GLN A 10 12.84 10.71 -2.92
C GLN A 10 13.13 9.53 -3.84
N PRO A 11 14.23 8.80 -3.62
CA PRO A 11 14.48 7.54 -4.30
C PRO A 11 13.34 6.56 -4.07
N ALA A 12 13.04 5.73 -5.05
CA ALA A 12 11.90 4.81 -5.04
C ALA A 12 11.79 3.98 -3.75
N ALA A 13 12.91 3.53 -3.21
CA ALA A 13 12.96 2.72 -1.99
C ALA A 13 13.23 3.50 -0.71
N LYS A 14 13.29 4.81 -0.75
CA LYS A 14 13.58 5.67 0.42
C LYS A 14 14.96 5.39 1.06
N TYR A 15 15.91 4.91 0.29
CA TYR A 15 17.29 4.77 0.74
C TYR A 15 18.06 6.06 0.47
N TYR A 16 18.56 6.70 1.52
CA TYR A 16 19.30 7.94 1.45
C TYR A 16 20.75 7.74 1.88
N HIS A 17 21.66 8.41 1.19
CA HIS A 17 23.00 8.61 1.73
C HIS A 17 22.95 9.64 2.87
N THR A 18 23.69 9.40 3.93
CA THR A 18 23.73 10.33 5.07
C THR A 18 24.27 11.72 4.68
N LYS A 19 25.15 11.79 3.66
CA LYS A 19 25.59 13.06 3.10
C LYS A 19 24.44 13.84 2.48
N PHE A 20 23.61 13.19 1.64
CA PHE A 20 22.43 13.83 1.05
C PHE A 20 21.50 14.42 2.11
N LEU A 21 21.23 13.66 3.19
CA LEU A 21 20.36 14.15 4.27
C LEU A 21 20.95 15.37 4.98
N ARG A 22 22.27 15.40 5.19
CA ARG A 22 22.93 16.58 5.78
C ARG A 22 22.86 17.78 4.85
N ASP A 23 23.23 17.60 3.59
CA ASP A 23 23.20 18.67 2.59
C ASP A 23 21.78 19.24 2.44
N LEU A 24 20.75 18.39 2.48
CA LEU A 24 19.35 18.83 2.46
C LEU A 24 19.00 19.64 3.72
N CYS A 25 19.44 19.20 4.89
CA CYS A 25 19.23 19.94 6.13
C CYS A 25 19.92 21.32 6.07
N ASP A 26 21.17 21.38 5.59
CA ASP A 26 21.92 22.62 5.48
C ASP A 26 21.21 23.63 4.56
N ILE A 27 20.67 23.18 3.42
CA ILE A 27 19.84 24.03 2.54
C ILE A 27 18.60 24.51 3.27
N TRP A 28 17.94 23.63 4.01
CA TRP A 28 16.68 23.96 4.66
C TRP A 28 16.87 24.84 5.91
N ASP A 29 17.95 24.71 6.64
CA ASP A 29 18.33 25.60 7.74
C ASP A 29 18.66 27.00 7.21
N LEU A 30 19.31 27.10 6.05
CA LEU A 30 19.63 28.39 5.42
C LEU A 30 18.40 29.12 4.84
N ARG A 31 17.48 28.38 4.20
CA ARG A 31 16.42 28.98 3.35
C ARG A 31 15.01 28.81 3.87
N GLY A 32 14.81 28.06 4.92
CA GLY A 32 13.50 27.73 5.47
C GLY A 32 13.50 27.73 7.00
N SER A 33 12.56 27.00 7.56
CA SER A 33 12.37 26.93 9.01
C SER A 33 13.24 25.87 9.71
N GLY A 34 13.95 25.03 8.97
CA GLY A 34 14.61 23.82 9.48
C GLY A 34 13.66 22.64 9.73
N MET A 35 12.35 22.83 9.66
CA MET A 35 11.37 21.79 9.95
C MET A 35 11.12 20.90 8.72
N THR A 36 11.30 19.59 8.88
CA THR A 36 11.10 18.59 7.83
C THR A 36 10.16 17.47 8.29
N ASN A 37 9.53 16.80 7.31
CA ASN A 37 8.68 15.63 7.56
C ASN A 37 8.91 14.56 6.48
N MET A 38 9.21 13.33 6.89
CA MET A 38 9.22 12.16 6.03
C MET A 38 7.78 11.70 5.82
N HIS A 39 7.16 12.10 4.72
CA HIS A 39 5.72 11.98 4.51
C HIS A 39 5.30 10.56 4.11
N GLY A 40 4.65 9.83 5.02
CA GLY A 40 4.28 8.42 4.84
C GLY A 40 3.10 8.14 3.89
N SER A 41 2.41 9.16 3.37
CA SER A 41 1.29 8.95 2.44
C SER A 41 1.64 9.24 0.97
N THR A 42 2.83 9.73 0.72
CA THR A 42 3.45 9.96 -0.60
C THR A 42 4.96 9.78 -0.46
N GLY A 43 5.65 9.60 -1.58
CA GLY A 43 7.09 9.44 -1.60
C GLY A 43 7.87 10.74 -1.45
N ASP A 44 7.51 11.62 -0.50
CA ASP A 44 8.16 12.93 -0.35
C ASP A 44 8.91 13.09 0.96
N ILE A 45 10.00 13.89 0.93
CA ILE A 45 10.41 14.68 2.07
C ILE A 45 9.71 16.02 1.96
N VAL A 46 8.97 16.41 2.98
CA VAL A 46 8.23 17.67 3.03
C VAL A 46 9.03 18.69 3.84
N LEU A 47 9.39 19.77 3.20
CA LEU A 47 10.09 20.91 3.78
C LEU A 47 9.04 21.97 4.16
N LEU A 48 8.88 22.25 5.43
CA LEU A 48 7.81 23.08 5.98
C LEU A 48 8.28 24.49 6.32
N GLY A 49 7.72 25.51 5.68
CA GLY A 49 7.91 26.88 6.06
C GLY A 49 9.10 27.59 5.41
N THR A 50 8.87 28.17 4.24
CA THR A 50 9.74 29.14 3.61
C THR A 50 8.95 30.32 3.05
N GLN A 51 9.66 31.34 2.57
CA GLN A 51 9.07 32.54 1.98
C GLN A 51 9.20 32.54 0.44
N THR A 52 8.33 33.25 -0.26
CA THR A 52 8.31 33.31 -1.72
C THR A 52 9.68 33.62 -2.35
N PRO A 53 10.49 34.58 -1.86
CA PRO A 53 11.79 34.88 -2.46
C PRO A 53 12.82 33.74 -2.39
N GLN A 54 12.59 32.74 -1.53
CA GLN A 54 13.49 31.62 -1.37
C GLN A 54 13.15 30.42 -2.28
N LEU A 55 11.98 30.41 -2.90
CA LEU A 55 11.49 29.23 -3.66
C LEU A 55 12.41 28.87 -4.82
N GLU A 56 12.79 29.86 -5.63
CA GLU A 56 13.68 29.66 -6.78
C GLU A 56 15.06 29.18 -6.35
N GLU A 57 15.60 29.80 -5.32
CA GLU A 57 16.91 29.46 -4.77
C GLU A 57 16.94 28.04 -4.17
N ILE A 58 15.86 27.64 -3.49
CA ILE A 58 15.73 26.28 -2.97
C ILE A 58 15.65 25.29 -4.13
N PHE A 59 14.84 25.58 -5.15
CA PHE A 59 14.73 24.74 -6.33
C PHE A 59 16.08 24.58 -7.03
N HIS A 60 16.82 25.65 -7.22
CA HIS A 60 18.18 25.64 -7.79
C HIS A 60 19.12 24.77 -6.95
N ASP A 61 19.12 24.94 -5.63
CA ASP A 61 20.00 24.18 -4.74
C ASP A 61 19.65 22.68 -4.75
N LEU A 62 18.37 22.32 -4.74
CA LEU A 62 17.92 20.92 -4.83
C LEU A 62 18.33 20.26 -6.14
N THR A 63 18.11 20.94 -7.27
CA THR A 63 18.36 20.35 -8.59
C THR A 63 19.83 20.36 -8.95
N HIS A 64 20.58 21.43 -8.71
CA HIS A 64 21.96 21.56 -9.14
C HIS A 64 23.00 21.05 -8.13
N LYS A 65 22.73 21.17 -6.83
CA LYS A 65 23.67 20.71 -5.80
C LYS A 65 23.39 19.28 -5.36
N LEU A 66 22.10 18.91 -5.24
CA LEU A 66 21.71 17.58 -4.74
C LEU A 66 21.27 16.62 -5.83
N ASN A 67 21.09 17.10 -7.07
CA ASN A 67 20.58 16.32 -8.19
C ASN A 67 19.28 15.58 -7.82
N VAL A 68 18.35 16.29 -7.18
CA VAL A 68 17.05 15.78 -6.76
C VAL A 68 15.95 16.70 -7.26
N ASP A 69 14.82 16.12 -7.61
CA ASP A 69 13.67 16.83 -8.14
C ASP A 69 12.65 17.18 -7.06
N LEU A 70 11.69 18.03 -7.44
CA LEU A 70 10.54 18.33 -6.59
C LEU A 70 9.51 17.20 -6.64
N GLY A 71 8.86 16.98 -5.51
CA GLY A 71 7.72 16.07 -5.40
C GLY A 71 6.41 16.72 -5.80
N GLY A 72 5.43 15.93 -6.20
CA GLY A 72 4.13 16.38 -6.64
C GLY A 72 3.29 17.08 -5.57
N SER A 73 2.67 18.21 -5.92
CA SER A 73 1.88 19.04 -5.02
C SER A 73 0.64 19.61 -5.72
N GLY A 74 -0.47 19.81 -5.00
CA GLY A 74 -1.68 20.37 -5.61
C GLY A 74 -2.57 19.34 -6.33
N SER A 75 -3.17 19.74 -7.43
CA SER A 75 -4.06 18.94 -8.29
C SER A 75 -3.27 18.24 -9.39
N ASN A 76 -2.37 17.38 -8.99
CA ASN A 76 -1.47 16.64 -9.87
C ASN A 76 -1.15 15.26 -9.29
N LEU A 77 -0.31 14.52 -10.01
CA LEU A 77 0.28 13.30 -9.48
C LEU A 77 1.09 13.65 -8.22
N ARG A 78 0.91 12.87 -7.17
CA ARG A 78 1.77 12.94 -5.98
C ARG A 78 2.96 12.02 -6.18
N THR A 79 4.07 12.37 -5.59
CA THR A 79 5.27 11.53 -5.65
C THR A 79 4.91 10.09 -5.35
N PRO A 80 5.14 9.16 -6.28
CA PRO A 80 4.86 7.75 -6.09
C PRO A 80 5.61 7.16 -4.89
N GLU A 81 5.06 6.12 -4.30
CA GLU A 81 5.65 5.47 -3.15
C GLU A 81 5.64 3.95 -3.31
N ALA A 82 6.79 3.32 -3.05
CA ALA A 82 6.96 1.89 -3.09
C ALA A 82 7.41 1.33 -1.74
N CYS A 83 7.06 0.09 -1.45
CA CYS A 83 7.70 -0.67 -0.38
C CYS A 83 9.14 -1.07 -0.80
N LEU A 84 9.91 -1.65 0.14
CA LEU A 84 11.30 -2.06 -0.13
C LEU A 84 11.42 -3.15 -1.20
N GLY A 85 10.34 -3.93 -1.42
CA GLY A 85 10.25 -4.91 -2.50
C GLY A 85 11.39 -5.93 -2.48
N GLN A 86 11.74 -6.40 -3.66
CA GLN A 86 12.73 -7.46 -3.87
C GLN A 86 14.15 -7.12 -3.34
N SER A 87 14.43 -5.85 -3.06
CA SER A 87 15.74 -5.48 -2.51
C SER A 87 15.96 -5.98 -1.07
N ARG A 88 14.88 -6.25 -0.32
CA ARG A 88 14.94 -6.62 1.10
C ARG A 88 13.85 -7.60 1.55
N CYS A 89 12.92 -7.96 0.68
CA CYS A 89 11.75 -8.74 1.09
C CYS A 89 11.53 -9.95 0.19
N GLU A 90 11.54 -11.14 0.79
CA GLU A 90 11.30 -12.41 0.10
C GLU A 90 9.85 -12.58 -0.38
N TYR A 91 8.91 -11.84 0.21
CA TYR A 91 7.49 -11.88 -0.15
C TYR A 91 7.14 -10.99 -1.34
N ALA A 92 8.09 -10.21 -1.87
CA ALA A 92 7.82 -9.34 -3.00
C ALA A 92 7.57 -10.15 -4.28
N CYS A 93 6.40 -9.92 -4.89
CA CYS A 93 5.98 -10.60 -6.10
C CYS A 93 6.50 -9.92 -7.37
N TYR A 94 6.94 -8.67 -7.29
CA TYR A 94 7.50 -7.90 -8.42
C TYR A 94 8.50 -6.85 -7.92
N ASN A 95 9.22 -6.22 -8.86
CA ASN A 95 10.18 -5.16 -8.55
C ASN A 95 9.47 -3.82 -8.34
N THR A 96 9.06 -3.56 -7.09
CA THR A 96 8.32 -2.34 -6.73
C THR A 96 9.12 -1.07 -6.93
N GLN A 97 10.43 -1.13 -6.79
CA GLN A 97 11.31 0.03 -6.91
C GLN A 97 11.50 0.45 -8.36
N ASP A 98 11.71 -0.52 -9.25
CA ASP A 98 11.82 -0.26 -10.67
C ASP A 98 10.51 0.31 -11.23
N MET A 99 9.36 -0.31 -10.91
CA MET A 99 8.06 0.21 -11.31
C MET A 99 7.83 1.63 -10.79
N CYS A 100 8.13 1.89 -9.51
CA CYS A 100 8.00 3.23 -8.94
C CYS A 100 8.88 4.24 -9.65
N TYR A 101 10.12 3.88 -9.96
CA TYR A 101 11.05 4.74 -10.68
C TYR A 101 10.57 5.01 -12.11
N GLN A 102 10.28 3.98 -12.90
CA GLN A 102 9.88 4.13 -14.29
C GLN A 102 8.59 4.95 -14.42
N LEU A 103 7.53 4.62 -13.67
CA LEU A 103 6.28 5.39 -13.71
C LEU A 103 6.46 6.84 -13.19
N THR A 104 7.41 7.09 -12.29
CA THR A 104 7.75 8.46 -11.89
C THR A 104 8.41 9.23 -13.05
N GLN A 105 9.28 8.56 -13.81
CA GLN A 105 9.95 9.19 -14.97
C GLN A 105 8.97 9.41 -16.13
N ASP A 106 8.12 8.44 -16.41
CA ASP A 106 7.17 8.50 -17.53
C ASP A 106 6.12 9.61 -17.33
N TYR A 107 5.71 9.87 -16.07
CA TYR A 107 4.64 10.81 -15.72
C TYR A 107 5.16 12.09 -15.03
N GLN A 108 6.29 12.63 -15.49
CA GLN A 108 6.89 13.86 -14.96
C GLN A 108 6.00 15.10 -15.17
N ASP A 109 5.31 15.18 -16.31
CA ASP A 109 4.40 16.30 -16.58
C ASP A 109 3.22 16.32 -15.59
N GLU A 110 2.63 15.16 -15.30
CA GLU A 110 1.54 15.01 -14.34
C GLU A 110 2.01 15.22 -12.89
N LEU A 111 3.30 15.00 -12.62
CA LEU A 111 3.91 15.24 -11.31
C LEU A 111 4.11 16.75 -11.05
N HIS A 112 4.58 17.50 -12.06
CA HIS A 112 4.99 18.89 -11.90
C HIS A 112 3.94 19.93 -12.31
N ARG A 113 2.93 19.53 -13.08
CA ARG A 113 1.91 20.43 -13.59
C ARG A 113 0.53 20.08 -13.08
N PRO A 114 -0.34 21.06 -12.79
CA PRO A 114 -1.75 20.77 -12.48
C PRO A 114 -2.41 20.07 -13.68
N ALA A 115 -2.65 18.77 -13.57
CA ALA A 115 -3.16 17.93 -14.65
C ALA A 115 -4.55 17.35 -14.36
N PHE A 116 -4.97 17.31 -13.08
CA PHE A 116 -6.14 16.52 -12.65
C PHE A 116 -7.19 17.36 -11.91
N PRO A 117 -8.43 16.87 -11.78
CA PRO A 117 -9.46 17.47 -10.93
C PRO A 117 -9.01 17.66 -9.48
N TYR A 118 -8.16 16.74 -8.97
CA TYR A 118 -7.52 16.83 -7.67
C TYR A 118 -6.21 16.03 -7.67
N LYS A 119 -5.69 15.71 -6.47
CA LYS A 119 -4.48 14.90 -6.30
C LYS A 119 -4.71 13.44 -6.69
N PHE A 120 -3.75 12.86 -7.36
CA PHE A 120 -3.69 11.43 -7.64
C PHE A 120 -2.47 10.79 -6.95
N LYS A 121 -2.61 9.57 -6.47
CA LYS A 121 -1.53 8.86 -5.75
C LYS A 121 -1.31 7.47 -6.29
N PHE A 122 -0.06 7.17 -6.62
CA PHE A 122 0.41 5.81 -6.82
C PHE A 122 1.02 5.24 -5.55
N LYS A 123 0.75 3.96 -5.28
CA LYS A 123 1.48 3.19 -4.28
C LYS A 123 1.69 1.76 -4.74
N PHE A 124 2.89 1.25 -4.46
CA PHE A 124 3.36 -0.04 -4.91
C PHE A 124 3.73 -0.91 -3.72
N ASP A 125 2.84 -1.84 -3.37
CA ASP A 125 3.09 -2.87 -2.36
C ASP A 125 3.51 -4.18 -3.04
N GLY A 126 4.68 -4.72 -2.70
CA GLY A 126 5.22 -5.94 -3.30
C GLY A 126 4.46 -7.20 -2.92
N CYS A 127 3.60 -7.16 -1.93
CA CYS A 127 2.75 -8.26 -1.48
C CYS A 127 1.54 -7.74 -0.69
N PRO A 128 0.54 -8.59 -0.35
CA PRO A 128 -0.66 -8.18 0.39
C PRO A 128 -0.43 -7.69 1.82
N ASN A 129 0.79 -7.78 2.38
CA ASN A 129 1.09 -7.21 3.70
C ASN A 129 0.95 -5.67 3.75
N GLY A 130 0.98 -4.99 2.61
CA GLY A 130 0.60 -3.59 2.51
C GLY A 130 1.50 -2.62 3.27
N CYS A 131 2.82 -2.75 3.17
CA CYS A 131 3.81 -1.98 3.93
C CYS A 131 3.72 -0.46 3.71
N VAL A 132 3.25 -0.03 2.53
CA VAL A 132 2.99 1.39 2.23
C VAL A 132 1.50 1.71 2.19
N CYS A 133 0.64 0.79 2.64
CA CYS A 133 -0.80 0.96 2.71
C CYS A 133 -1.44 1.31 1.34
N ALA A 134 -1.02 0.67 0.26
CA ALA A 134 -1.50 0.98 -1.07
C ALA A 134 -3.02 0.87 -1.18
N MET A 135 -3.60 -0.24 -0.72
CA MET A 135 -5.04 -0.51 -0.79
C MET A 135 -5.93 0.45 0.02
N ALA A 136 -5.35 1.22 0.97
CA ALA A 136 -6.10 2.12 1.83
C ALA A 136 -5.77 3.61 1.61
N ARG A 137 -4.71 3.92 0.86
CA ARG A 137 -4.15 5.27 0.81
C ARG A 137 -3.89 5.82 -0.60
N SER A 138 -4.08 5.02 -1.66
CA SER A 138 -3.77 5.44 -3.02
C SER A 138 -5.00 5.42 -3.94
N ASP A 139 -5.01 6.33 -4.92
CA ASP A 139 -6.01 6.33 -5.98
C ASP A 139 -5.81 5.14 -6.92
N PHE A 140 -4.56 4.75 -7.10
CA PHE A 140 -4.15 3.57 -7.86
C PHE A 140 -3.12 2.78 -7.07
N ALA A 141 -3.46 1.56 -6.70
CA ALA A 141 -2.64 0.66 -5.94
C ALA A 141 -2.23 -0.55 -6.78
N VAL A 142 -0.95 -0.86 -6.82
CA VAL A 142 -0.43 -2.13 -7.34
C VAL A 142 0.01 -2.97 -6.16
N VAL A 143 -0.65 -4.11 -5.95
CA VAL A 143 -0.42 -4.99 -4.80
C VAL A 143 0.01 -6.35 -5.29
N GLY A 144 1.24 -6.72 -5.00
CA GLY A 144 1.81 -8.00 -5.42
C GLY A 144 0.97 -9.19 -4.98
N THR A 145 0.82 -10.16 -5.86
CA THR A 145 0.10 -11.41 -5.63
C THR A 145 0.66 -12.53 -6.49
N TRP A 146 0.09 -13.73 -6.39
CA TRP A 146 0.47 -14.91 -7.18
C TRP A 146 -0.76 -15.72 -7.58
N LYS A 147 -0.68 -16.53 -8.63
CA LYS A 147 -1.80 -17.34 -9.14
C LYS A 147 -1.83 -18.75 -8.59
N ASP A 148 -0.67 -19.39 -8.53
CA ASP A 148 -0.48 -20.79 -8.15
C ASP A 148 -0.65 -21.05 -6.65
N ASP A 149 -0.32 -22.24 -6.22
CA ASP A 149 -0.48 -22.70 -4.83
C ASP A 149 0.52 -22.02 -3.88
N ILE A 150 0.09 -21.83 -2.64
CA ILE A 150 1.00 -21.58 -1.52
C ILE A 150 1.87 -22.84 -1.36
N LYS A 151 3.19 -22.66 -1.34
CA LYS A 151 4.14 -23.75 -1.10
C LYS A 151 4.11 -24.14 0.36
N ILE A 152 3.99 -25.44 0.64
CA ILE A 152 3.87 -25.97 1.98
C ILE A 152 5.00 -26.97 2.24
N ASP A 153 5.86 -26.66 3.22
CA ASP A 153 6.76 -27.62 3.83
C ASP A 153 6.03 -28.30 5.00
N GLN A 154 5.56 -29.52 4.79
CA GLN A 154 4.77 -30.25 5.77
C GLN A 154 5.58 -30.62 7.02
N ASP A 155 6.88 -30.84 6.90
CA ASP A 155 7.72 -31.15 8.05
C ASP A 155 7.96 -29.93 8.91
N ALA A 156 8.14 -28.78 8.29
CA ALA A 156 8.18 -27.49 8.99
C ALA A 156 6.82 -27.16 9.66
N VAL A 157 5.68 -27.50 9.04
CA VAL A 157 4.36 -27.35 9.70
C VAL A 157 4.30 -28.18 10.98
N LYS A 158 4.76 -29.45 10.91
CA LYS A 158 4.82 -30.34 12.09
C LYS A 158 5.74 -29.78 13.18
N ALA A 159 6.88 -29.19 12.81
CA ALA A 159 7.80 -28.53 13.74
C ALA A 159 7.15 -27.34 14.47
N TYR A 160 6.29 -26.56 13.80
CA TYR A 160 5.47 -25.54 14.47
C TYR A 160 4.48 -26.16 15.46
N VAL A 161 3.73 -27.17 15.04
CA VAL A 161 2.73 -27.85 15.91
C VAL A 161 3.41 -28.57 17.08
N GLY A 162 4.58 -29.12 16.88
CA GLY A 162 5.41 -29.74 17.90
C GLY A 162 6.05 -28.78 18.90
N GLY A 163 6.16 -27.50 18.52
CA GLY A 163 6.76 -26.45 19.35
C GLY A 163 8.26 -26.22 19.14
N GLU A 164 8.88 -26.90 18.15
CA GLU A 164 10.27 -26.65 17.75
C GLU A 164 10.44 -25.26 17.13
N PHE A 165 9.48 -24.87 16.28
CA PHE A 165 9.38 -23.54 15.71
C PHE A 165 8.33 -22.71 16.42
N LYS A 166 8.65 -21.43 16.65
CA LYS A 166 7.69 -20.46 17.19
C LYS A 166 7.05 -19.66 16.07
N PRO A 167 5.74 -19.34 16.16
CA PRO A 167 5.08 -18.47 15.19
C PRO A 167 5.75 -17.11 15.16
N ASN A 168 5.85 -16.52 13.96
CA ASN A 168 6.57 -15.27 13.71
C ASN A 168 5.65 -14.15 13.19
N ALA A 169 4.35 -14.22 13.42
CA ALA A 169 3.47 -13.07 13.17
C ALA A 169 3.80 -11.95 14.14
N GLY A 170 3.74 -10.70 13.69
CA GLY A 170 4.14 -9.53 14.47
C GLY A 170 3.48 -9.44 15.84
N ALA A 171 2.21 -9.87 15.96
CA ALA A 171 1.50 -9.93 17.23
C ALA A 171 2.06 -10.97 18.21
N HIS A 172 2.76 -11.96 17.72
CA HIS A 172 3.32 -13.07 18.49
C HIS A 172 4.80 -12.87 18.85
N ALA A 173 5.48 -11.95 18.19
CA ALA A 173 6.90 -11.72 18.41
C ALA A 173 7.17 -11.28 19.86
N GLY A 174 8.00 -12.03 20.57
CA GLY A 174 8.39 -11.75 21.95
C GLY A 174 7.30 -11.93 23.00
N ARG A 175 6.18 -12.60 22.69
CA ARG A 175 5.11 -12.93 23.63
C ARG A 175 5.07 -14.42 23.93
N ASP A 176 4.78 -14.77 25.18
CA ASP A 176 4.39 -16.12 25.57
C ASP A 176 2.87 -16.26 25.47
N TRP A 177 2.42 -16.87 24.38
CA TRP A 177 0.99 -17.15 24.13
C TRP A 177 0.63 -18.59 24.52
N GLY A 178 1.54 -19.30 25.14
CA GLY A 178 1.42 -20.71 25.39
C GLY A 178 1.79 -21.56 24.17
N LYS A 179 1.34 -22.83 24.17
CA LYS A 179 1.58 -23.75 23.06
C LYS A 179 0.85 -23.29 21.81
N PHE A 180 1.55 -23.29 20.68
CA PHE A 180 0.97 -22.97 19.37
C PHE A 180 -0.16 -23.94 19.01
N ASP A 181 -1.30 -23.39 18.63
CA ASP A 181 -2.48 -24.12 18.20
C ASP A 181 -2.81 -23.74 16.74
N ILE A 182 -2.39 -24.58 15.80
CA ILE A 182 -2.58 -24.35 14.36
C ILE A 182 -4.06 -24.15 13.99
N GLN A 183 -4.98 -24.83 14.70
CA GLN A 183 -6.40 -24.69 14.43
C GLN A 183 -6.88 -23.28 14.76
N LYS A 184 -6.62 -22.79 15.98
CA LYS A 184 -7.09 -21.49 16.45
C LYS A 184 -6.34 -20.32 15.86
N GLU A 185 -5.01 -20.45 15.66
CA GLU A 185 -4.14 -19.33 15.31
C GLU A 185 -3.96 -19.15 13.81
N VAL A 186 -4.26 -20.17 13.01
CA VAL A 186 -4.10 -20.14 11.54
C VAL A 186 -5.40 -20.47 10.82
N ILE A 187 -5.99 -21.64 11.08
CA ILE A 187 -7.10 -22.15 10.29
C ILE A 187 -8.39 -21.37 10.58
N ASP A 188 -8.72 -21.20 11.86
CA ASP A 188 -9.93 -20.46 12.27
C ASP A 188 -9.87 -18.98 11.91
N LEU A 189 -8.67 -18.42 11.78
CA LEU A 189 -8.43 -17.05 11.37
C LEU A 189 -8.35 -16.87 9.83
N CYS A 190 -8.37 -17.97 9.07
CA CYS A 190 -8.42 -17.87 7.61
C CYS A 190 -9.74 -17.22 7.16
N PRO A 191 -9.71 -16.04 6.48
CA PRO A 191 -10.92 -15.31 6.15
C PRO A 191 -11.83 -16.04 5.15
N SER A 192 -11.27 -16.87 4.28
CA SER A 192 -12.01 -17.64 3.30
C SER A 192 -12.21 -19.11 3.70
N LYS A 193 -11.72 -19.53 4.89
CA LYS A 193 -11.85 -20.90 5.40
C LYS A 193 -11.35 -21.97 4.42
N CYS A 194 -10.34 -21.64 3.64
CA CYS A 194 -9.78 -22.52 2.60
C CYS A 194 -8.75 -23.54 3.12
N MET A 195 -8.53 -23.62 4.44
CA MET A 195 -7.48 -24.46 5.05
C MET A 195 -8.08 -25.54 5.94
N SER A 196 -7.36 -26.67 6.02
CA SER A 196 -7.69 -27.75 6.93
C SER A 196 -6.41 -28.44 7.45
N TRP A 197 -6.46 -28.93 8.69
CA TRP A 197 -5.43 -29.71 9.34
C TRP A 197 -6.02 -31.02 9.86
N ASP A 198 -5.47 -32.16 9.44
CA ASP A 198 -5.97 -33.48 9.82
C ASP A 198 -5.17 -34.14 10.99
N GLY A 199 -4.27 -33.39 11.60
CA GLY A 199 -3.35 -33.86 12.62
C GLY A 199 -1.96 -34.23 12.10
N ASN A 200 -1.79 -34.33 10.78
CA ASN A 200 -0.52 -34.72 10.13
C ASN A 200 -0.20 -33.88 8.89
N LYS A 201 -1.22 -33.41 8.18
CA LYS A 201 -1.07 -32.66 6.92
C LYS A 201 -1.92 -31.40 6.91
N LEU A 202 -1.29 -30.30 6.54
CA LEU A 202 -1.96 -29.03 6.22
C LEU A 202 -2.35 -29.03 4.75
N SER A 203 -3.61 -28.74 4.48
CA SER A 203 -4.14 -28.62 3.12
C SER A 203 -4.75 -27.23 2.91
N ILE A 204 -4.50 -26.64 1.74
CA ILE A 204 -5.03 -25.34 1.34
C ILE A 204 -5.73 -25.51 -0.02
N LYS A 205 -6.98 -25.06 -0.10
CA LYS A 205 -7.72 -25.04 -1.36
C LYS A 205 -7.48 -23.69 -2.04
N THR A 206 -6.57 -23.66 -3.00
CA THR A 206 -6.07 -22.46 -3.68
C THR A 206 -7.18 -21.65 -4.32
N ALA A 207 -8.17 -22.31 -4.93
CA ALA A 207 -9.31 -21.63 -5.57
C ALA A 207 -10.10 -20.71 -4.61
N ASP A 208 -10.13 -21.06 -3.32
CA ASP A 208 -10.84 -20.29 -2.29
C ASP A 208 -9.90 -19.35 -1.51
N CYS A 209 -8.59 -19.39 -1.78
CA CYS A 209 -7.59 -18.59 -1.07
C CYS A 209 -7.57 -17.13 -1.56
N VAL A 210 -7.84 -16.20 -0.67
CA VAL A 210 -7.77 -14.74 -0.95
C VAL A 210 -6.37 -14.13 -0.77
N ARG A 211 -5.37 -14.95 -0.56
CA ARG A 211 -3.94 -14.56 -0.47
C ARG A 211 -3.64 -13.46 0.57
N CYS A 212 -4.35 -13.48 1.69
CA CYS A 212 -4.22 -12.47 2.75
C CYS A 212 -2.89 -12.50 3.52
N MET A 213 -2.03 -13.48 3.28
CA MET A 213 -0.72 -13.69 3.93
C MET A 213 -0.75 -14.08 5.41
N HIS A 214 -1.90 -14.17 6.08
CA HIS A 214 -1.96 -14.47 7.51
C HIS A 214 -1.20 -15.75 7.88
N CYS A 215 -1.49 -16.87 7.19
CA CYS A 215 -0.84 -18.16 7.44
C CYS A 215 0.66 -18.13 7.15
N ILE A 216 1.08 -17.47 6.07
CA ILE A 216 2.51 -17.31 5.71
C ILE A 216 3.24 -16.49 6.79
N ASN A 217 2.66 -15.38 7.23
CA ASN A 217 3.24 -14.54 8.28
C ASN A 217 3.33 -15.26 9.62
N THR A 218 2.39 -16.16 9.91
CA THR A 218 2.39 -16.95 11.15
C THR A 218 3.42 -18.09 11.11
N MET A 219 3.56 -18.76 9.97
CA MET A 219 4.45 -19.89 9.78
C MET A 219 5.44 -19.68 8.60
N PRO A 220 6.31 -18.64 8.65
CA PRO A 220 7.14 -18.25 7.51
C PRO A 220 8.21 -19.29 7.10
N ARG A 221 8.53 -20.27 7.96
CA ARG A 221 9.43 -21.35 7.61
C ARG A 221 8.73 -22.53 6.94
N ALA A 222 7.39 -22.59 7.04
CA ALA A 222 6.58 -23.68 6.51
C ALA A 222 5.79 -23.30 5.27
N LEU A 223 5.42 -22.02 5.15
CA LEU A 223 4.54 -21.53 4.08
C LEU A 223 5.21 -20.40 3.31
N HIS A 224 5.21 -20.53 1.98
CA HIS A 224 5.79 -19.54 1.08
C HIS A 224 4.82 -19.19 -0.04
N ILE A 225 4.97 -17.98 -0.59
CA ILE A 225 4.21 -17.53 -1.76
C ILE A 225 4.51 -18.42 -2.97
N GLY A 226 3.58 -18.47 -3.91
CA GLY A 226 3.73 -19.21 -5.17
C GLY A 226 4.81 -18.63 -6.11
N ASP A 227 4.96 -19.25 -7.27
CA ASP A 227 5.95 -18.88 -8.28
C ASP A 227 5.37 -18.04 -9.40
N GLU A 228 4.08 -18.20 -9.74
CA GLU A 228 3.40 -17.40 -10.76
C GLU A 228 3.04 -16.02 -10.21
N ARG A 229 4.05 -15.16 -10.12
CA ARG A 229 4.00 -13.86 -9.44
C ARG A 229 3.58 -12.72 -10.39
N GLY A 230 2.86 -11.77 -9.85
CA GLY A 230 2.41 -10.56 -10.51
C GLY A 230 1.78 -9.63 -9.49
N ALA A 231 0.79 -8.84 -9.89
CA ALA A 231 0.07 -7.97 -8.97
C ALA A 231 -1.42 -7.90 -9.27
N SER A 232 -2.17 -7.41 -8.27
CA SER A 232 -3.55 -6.93 -8.42
C SER A 232 -3.55 -5.41 -8.51
N ILE A 233 -4.47 -4.84 -9.30
CA ILE A 233 -4.73 -3.41 -9.34
C ILE A 233 -5.99 -3.10 -8.54
N LEU A 234 -5.87 -2.17 -7.58
CA LEU A 234 -7.01 -1.65 -6.82
C LEU A 234 -7.09 -0.13 -7.02
N VAL A 235 -8.31 0.39 -7.12
CA VAL A 235 -8.55 1.79 -7.46
C VAL A 235 -9.46 2.47 -6.44
N GLY A 236 -9.19 3.74 -6.17
CA GLY A 236 -10.12 4.64 -5.49
C GLY A 236 -9.98 4.71 -3.97
N ALA A 237 -8.88 4.25 -3.37
CA ALA A 237 -8.69 4.43 -1.93
C ALA A 237 -8.39 5.89 -1.56
N LYS A 238 -8.92 6.31 -0.42
CA LYS A 238 -8.61 7.59 0.20
C LYS A 238 -8.68 7.53 1.72
N ALA A 239 -7.83 8.32 2.39
CA ALA A 239 -7.99 8.55 3.82
C ALA A 239 -9.21 9.44 4.12
N PRO A 240 -9.75 9.43 5.34
CA PRO A 240 -10.84 10.29 5.71
C PRO A 240 -10.41 11.77 5.61
N VAL A 241 -11.12 12.54 4.80
CA VAL A 241 -10.94 13.99 4.67
C VAL A 241 -12.29 14.66 4.93
N VAL A 242 -13.14 14.74 3.91
CA VAL A 242 -14.45 15.38 4.04
C VAL A 242 -15.57 14.34 4.06
N ASP A 243 -15.50 13.37 3.17
CA ASP A 243 -16.54 12.35 2.95
C ASP A 243 -16.14 10.95 3.49
N GLY A 244 -15.29 10.93 4.51
CA GLY A 244 -14.83 9.69 5.13
C GLY A 244 -13.75 8.93 4.34
N ALA A 245 -13.33 7.80 4.88
CA ALA A 245 -12.36 6.91 4.27
C ALA A 245 -13.01 5.97 3.25
N GLN A 246 -12.24 5.57 2.25
CA GLN A 246 -12.64 4.58 1.25
C GLN A 246 -11.48 3.63 0.98
N MET A 247 -11.76 2.33 0.94
CA MET A 247 -10.80 1.31 0.49
C MET A 247 -10.73 1.28 -1.03
N GLY A 248 -9.58 0.90 -1.56
CA GLY A 248 -9.43 0.55 -2.96
C GLY A 248 -10.31 -0.64 -3.32
N SER A 249 -10.97 -0.53 -4.46
CA SER A 249 -11.75 -1.63 -5.05
C SER A 249 -10.89 -2.39 -6.04
N LEU A 250 -10.92 -3.71 -5.99
CA LEU A 250 -10.21 -4.56 -6.94
C LEU A 250 -10.72 -4.31 -8.35
N LEU A 251 -9.85 -3.88 -9.24
CA LEU A 251 -10.14 -3.69 -10.66
C LEU A 251 -9.61 -4.87 -11.48
N VAL A 252 -8.30 -5.12 -11.39
CA VAL A 252 -7.65 -6.22 -12.10
C VAL A 252 -7.12 -7.21 -11.07
N PRO A 253 -7.60 -8.48 -11.08
CA PRO A 253 -7.22 -9.46 -10.06
C PRO A 253 -5.77 -9.92 -10.20
N PHE A 254 -5.26 -9.94 -11.42
CA PHE A 254 -3.88 -10.31 -11.71
C PHE A 254 -3.40 -9.69 -13.01
N ILE A 255 -2.22 -9.06 -12.96
CA ILE A 255 -1.51 -8.51 -14.10
C ILE A 255 -0.02 -8.82 -13.97
N SER A 256 0.67 -9.02 -15.11
CA SER A 256 2.13 -9.11 -15.13
C SER A 256 2.75 -7.76 -14.75
N CYS A 257 3.87 -7.82 -14.05
CA CYS A 257 4.61 -6.63 -13.61
C CYS A 257 6.02 -6.60 -14.20
N GLU A 258 6.10 -6.77 -15.50
CA GLU A 258 7.35 -6.72 -16.25
C GLU A 258 7.52 -5.36 -16.95
N ALA A 259 8.74 -4.82 -16.88
CA ALA A 259 9.06 -3.58 -17.59
C ALA A 259 8.88 -3.76 -19.11
N PRO A 260 8.42 -2.73 -19.82
CA PRO A 260 8.21 -1.34 -19.41
C PRO A 260 6.83 -1.02 -18.80
N TYR A 261 6.07 -2.00 -18.31
CA TYR A 261 4.77 -1.85 -17.62
C TYR A 261 3.62 -1.32 -18.49
N ASP A 262 3.63 -1.57 -19.79
CA ASP A 262 2.69 -0.97 -20.73
C ASP A 262 1.23 -1.32 -20.43
N GLU A 263 0.94 -2.57 -20.03
CA GLU A 263 -0.42 -2.96 -19.64
C GLU A 263 -0.92 -2.18 -18.42
N ILE A 264 -0.03 -1.88 -17.47
CA ILE A 264 -0.38 -1.08 -16.28
C ILE A 264 -0.59 0.38 -16.65
N LYS A 265 0.26 0.93 -17.55
CA LYS A 265 0.14 2.30 -18.06
C LYS A 265 -1.18 2.49 -18.81
N GLU A 266 -1.56 1.53 -19.64
CA GLU A 266 -2.85 1.57 -20.36
C GLU A 266 -4.04 1.69 -19.39
N VAL A 267 -4.04 0.92 -18.31
CA VAL A 267 -5.08 1.02 -17.27
C VAL A 267 -5.06 2.38 -16.58
N ILE A 268 -3.87 2.92 -16.27
CA ILE A 268 -3.71 4.24 -15.65
C ILE A 268 -4.29 5.32 -16.56
N GLU A 269 -3.92 5.35 -17.83
CA GLU A 269 -4.32 6.36 -18.80
C GLU A 269 -5.84 6.34 -19.05
N LYS A 270 -6.46 5.19 -19.21
CA LYS A 270 -7.91 5.06 -19.30
C LYS A 270 -8.64 5.62 -18.06
N ILE A 271 -8.09 5.39 -16.87
CA ILE A 271 -8.65 5.95 -15.63
C ILE A 271 -8.50 7.46 -15.60
N TRP A 272 -7.35 8.00 -16.01
CA TRP A 272 -7.09 9.44 -16.02
C TRP A 272 -7.96 10.16 -17.02
N ASP A 273 -8.09 9.66 -18.25
CA ASP A 273 -8.95 10.24 -19.29
C ASP A 273 -10.39 10.34 -18.81
N TRP A 274 -10.92 9.25 -18.29
CA TRP A 274 -12.27 9.25 -17.72
C TRP A 274 -12.41 10.21 -16.53
N TRP A 275 -11.44 10.25 -15.65
CA TRP A 275 -11.49 11.10 -14.46
C TRP A 275 -11.31 12.58 -14.80
N MET A 276 -10.51 12.92 -15.80
CA MET A 276 -10.39 14.29 -16.29
C MET A 276 -11.69 14.78 -16.95
N GLU A 277 -12.43 13.92 -17.64
CA GLU A 277 -13.71 14.25 -18.26
C GLU A 277 -14.82 14.39 -17.22
N GLU A 278 -14.95 13.44 -16.32
CA GLU A 278 -16.10 13.28 -15.41
C GLU A 278 -15.88 13.85 -14.01
N GLY A 279 -14.64 14.06 -13.60
CA GLY A 279 -14.28 14.45 -12.25
C GLY A 279 -14.62 15.91 -11.96
N LYS A 280 -15.19 16.16 -10.78
CA LYS A 280 -15.48 17.51 -10.30
C LYS A 280 -14.25 18.13 -9.64
N ASN A 281 -14.22 19.47 -9.57
CA ASN A 281 -13.16 20.18 -8.87
C ASN A 281 -12.97 19.66 -7.44
N ARG A 282 -11.75 19.23 -7.12
CA ARG A 282 -11.34 18.61 -5.84
C ARG A 282 -11.98 17.25 -5.54
N GLU A 283 -12.52 16.57 -6.52
CA GLU A 283 -13.05 15.21 -6.40
C GLU A 283 -11.94 14.18 -6.66
N ARG A 284 -11.79 13.22 -5.78
CA ARG A 284 -10.85 12.09 -5.96
C ARG A 284 -11.43 11.03 -6.89
N VAL A 285 -10.59 10.25 -7.56
CA VAL A 285 -11.03 9.12 -8.40
C VAL A 285 -12.05 8.21 -7.70
N GLY A 286 -11.77 7.84 -6.46
CA GLY A 286 -12.70 7.01 -5.68
C GLY A 286 -14.05 7.67 -5.40
N GLU A 287 -14.11 8.99 -5.31
CA GLU A 287 -15.35 9.74 -5.14
C GLU A 287 -16.13 9.80 -6.45
N THR A 288 -15.44 10.03 -7.56
CA THR A 288 -16.03 9.93 -8.92
C THR A 288 -16.60 8.54 -9.17
N MET A 289 -15.83 7.49 -8.85
CA MET A 289 -16.25 6.10 -8.93
C MET A 289 -17.48 5.80 -8.05
N LYS A 290 -17.57 6.36 -6.85
CA LYS A 290 -18.75 6.23 -5.99
C LYS A 290 -19.97 6.95 -6.56
N ARG A 291 -19.78 8.10 -7.20
CA ARG A 291 -20.85 8.92 -7.79
C ARG A 291 -21.40 8.31 -9.10
N LEU A 292 -20.54 7.81 -9.97
CA LEU A 292 -20.88 7.30 -11.29
C LEU A 292 -21.07 5.78 -11.36
N SER A 293 -20.72 5.07 -10.33
CA SER A 293 -20.66 3.62 -10.13
C SER A 293 -19.34 2.97 -10.50
N PHE A 294 -19.08 1.83 -9.85
CA PHE A 294 -17.91 0.99 -10.16
C PHE A 294 -18.04 0.31 -11.53
N GLN A 295 -19.27 0.00 -11.96
CA GLN A 295 -19.50 -0.54 -13.28
C GLN A 295 -19.02 0.41 -14.39
N LYS A 296 -19.21 1.72 -14.22
CA LYS A 296 -18.70 2.72 -15.18
C LYS A 296 -17.18 2.67 -15.28
N LEU A 297 -16.49 2.46 -14.16
CA LEU A 297 -15.03 2.26 -14.18
C LEU A 297 -14.63 1.01 -14.96
N LEU A 298 -15.35 -0.11 -14.79
CA LEU A 298 -15.09 -1.33 -15.56
C LEU A 298 -15.26 -1.10 -17.07
N GLU A 299 -16.31 -0.38 -17.47
CA GLU A 299 -16.58 -0.03 -18.87
C GLU A 299 -15.45 0.79 -19.50
N VAL A 300 -14.99 1.85 -18.83
CA VAL A 300 -13.96 2.74 -19.37
C VAL A 300 -12.54 2.13 -19.35
N THR A 301 -12.32 1.14 -18.52
CA THR A 301 -11.06 0.38 -18.49
C THR A 301 -11.11 -0.90 -19.34
N ASP A 302 -12.20 -1.14 -20.07
CA ASP A 302 -12.45 -2.37 -20.84
C ASP A 302 -12.28 -3.65 -19.99
N THR A 303 -12.64 -3.55 -18.71
CA THR A 303 -12.52 -4.67 -17.76
C THR A 303 -13.84 -5.43 -17.69
N GLU A 304 -13.81 -6.71 -18.00
CA GLU A 304 -14.99 -7.57 -17.89
C GLU A 304 -15.41 -7.73 -16.41
N ALA A 305 -16.71 -7.56 -16.15
CA ALA A 305 -17.27 -7.73 -14.83
C ALA A 305 -17.17 -9.20 -14.37
N ALA A 306 -16.69 -9.40 -13.15
CA ALA A 306 -16.47 -10.72 -12.57
C ALA A 306 -17.02 -10.80 -11.13
N PRO A 307 -17.28 -12.02 -10.61
CA PRO A 307 -17.89 -12.19 -9.27
C PRO A 307 -17.12 -11.58 -8.10
N TYR A 308 -15.82 -11.31 -8.26
CA TYR A 308 -14.99 -10.66 -7.24
C TYR A 308 -15.08 -9.14 -7.25
N HIS A 309 -15.72 -8.54 -8.26
CA HIS A 309 -15.91 -7.10 -8.30
C HIS A 309 -17.03 -6.68 -7.34
N VAL A 310 -16.84 -5.52 -6.72
CA VAL A 310 -17.83 -4.94 -5.82
C VAL A 310 -18.81 -4.06 -6.58
N THR A 311 -20.05 -3.99 -6.10
CA THR A 311 -21.06 -3.08 -6.69
C THR A 311 -20.88 -1.64 -6.23
N ALA A 312 -20.26 -1.44 -5.06
CA ALA A 312 -19.94 -0.12 -4.54
C ALA A 312 -18.64 -0.18 -3.69
N PRO A 313 -17.82 0.87 -3.71
CA PRO A 313 -16.62 0.93 -2.88
C PRO A 313 -16.94 0.83 -1.40
N ARG A 314 -16.11 0.13 -0.64
CA ARG A 314 -16.22 0.07 0.80
C ARG A 314 -15.83 1.42 1.42
N SER A 315 -16.80 2.10 2.01
CA SER A 315 -16.62 3.38 2.72
C SER A 315 -16.40 3.16 4.21
N ASN A 316 -15.73 4.12 4.84
CA ASN A 316 -15.43 4.14 6.27
C ASN A 316 -14.87 2.81 6.80
N PRO A 317 -13.83 2.25 6.18
CA PRO A 317 -13.29 0.94 6.54
C PRO A 317 -12.63 0.89 7.92
N TYR A 318 -12.54 2.00 8.62
CA TYR A 318 -11.99 2.10 9.98
C TYR A 318 -13.05 2.08 11.09
N ILE A 319 -14.34 2.02 10.74
CA ILE A 319 -15.47 1.86 11.67
C ILE A 319 -16.13 0.54 11.33
N PHE A 320 -15.64 -0.54 11.90
CA PHE A 320 -15.89 -1.82 11.31
C PHE A 320 -17.02 -2.60 11.87
N PHE A 321 -17.28 -2.44 13.15
CA PHE A 321 -18.08 -3.44 13.81
C PHE A 321 -19.09 -2.76 14.69
N LYS A 322 -20.32 -3.16 14.55
CA LYS A 322 -21.28 -3.05 15.64
C LYS A 322 -20.74 -3.92 16.75
N GLU A 323 -20.93 -3.48 17.97
CA GLU A 323 -20.51 -4.17 19.18
C GLU A 323 -20.97 -5.63 19.21
N GLU A 324 -22.15 -5.89 18.67
CA GLU A 324 -22.80 -7.18 18.55
C GLU A 324 -22.10 -8.14 17.56
N GLU A 325 -21.35 -7.61 16.60
CA GLU A 325 -20.69 -8.38 15.54
C GLU A 325 -19.29 -8.90 15.95
N VAL A 326 -18.73 -8.37 17.04
CA VAL A 326 -17.39 -8.76 17.52
C VAL A 326 -17.46 -9.11 19.00
N PRO A 327 -17.49 -10.40 19.37
CA PRO A 327 -17.47 -10.82 20.76
C PRO A 327 -16.31 -10.15 21.52
N GLY A 328 -16.63 -9.37 22.56
CA GLY A 328 -15.66 -8.61 23.33
C GLY A 328 -15.02 -7.44 22.58
N GLY A 329 -15.64 -6.93 21.50
CA GLY A 329 -15.14 -5.81 20.68
C GLY A 329 -14.86 -4.55 21.49
N TRP A 330 -15.73 -3.57 21.41
CA TRP A 330 -15.54 -2.27 22.09
C TRP A 330 -15.82 -2.30 23.59
N THR A 331 -16.51 -3.32 24.10
CA THR A 331 -16.75 -3.56 25.53
C THR A 331 -15.61 -4.28 26.24
N ARG A 332 -14.42 -4.31 25.63
CA ARG A 332 -13.25 -4.90 26.29
C ARG A 332 -13.04 -4.31 27.67
N ASP A 333 -12.86 -5.19 28.65
CA ASP A 333 -12.36 -4.79 29.95
C ASP A 333 -10.97 -4.15 29.75
N LEU A 334 -10.93 -2.82 29.84
CA LEU A 334 -9.70 -2.04 29.67
C LEU A 334 -8.65 -2.40 30.72
N ALA A 335 -9.05 -2.87 31.89
CA ALA A 335 -8.14 -3.29 32.95
C ALA A 335 -7.49 -4.63 32.56
N GLU A 336 -8.26 -5.57 32.03
CA GLU A 336 -7.74 -6.83 31.52
C GLU A 336 -6.84 -6.63 30.28
N PHE A 337 -7.27 -5.78 29.35
CA PHE A 337 -6.47 -5.42 28.18
C PHE A 337 -5.12 -4.79 28.59
N ARG A 338 -5.15 -3.86 29.55
CA ARG A 338 -3.92 -3.22 30.06
C ARG A 338 -3.00 -4.22 30.76
N LYS A 339 -3.55 -5.15 31.56
CA LYS A 339 -2.74 -6.22 32.18
C LYS A 339 -2.04 -7.10 31.15
N ARG A 340 -2.69 -7.44 30.05
CA ARG A 340 -2.09 -8.24 28.97
C ARG A 340 -1.02 -7.49 28.18
N HIS A 341 -1.07 -6.17 28.15
CA HIS A 341 -0.19 -5.31 27.35
C HIS A 341 0.73 -4.40 28.17
N GLN A 342 0.67 -4.45 29.49
CA GLN A 342 1.68 -3.83 30.33
C GLN A 342 2.98 -4.65 30.27
N ARG A 343 4.06 -3.98 29.82
CA ARG A 343 5.43 -4.43 30.03
C ARG A 343 5.98 -3.86 31.32
#